data_190043741244201da84717540b29013e
#
_entry.id   190043741244201da84717540b29013e
#
_cell.length_a   1.000
_cell.length_b   1.000
_cell.length_c   1.000
_cell.angle_alpha   90.00
_cell.angle_beta   90.00
_cell.angle_gamma   90.00
#
_symmetry.space_group_name_H-M   'P 1'
#
loop_
_entity.id
_entity.type
_entity.pdbx_description
1 polymer ?
#
loop_
_entity_poly.entity_id
_entity_poly.type
_entity_poly.pdbx_seq_one_letter_code
_entity_poly.pdbx_strand_id
1 'polypeptide(L)'
;MRYSLVTALVLSTLSLSVHATTNKHIVGTNLGYGVVNYDAPTSEESGDMFLGEVYYRYMLTQNIGIEAGFKGAFDGIGSILVSPISEVTDTSFSGPRLSGYASYPLGAGFELYGKAGVTAYTLEYTYKVNRQSRNIEESSIGGEAAAGIGWSYKHLGLNAEYAYSKNRDFDSGGVMFGAQVRF
;
A
#
# COMPACT_ATOMS: atom_id res chain seq x y z
N MET A 1 12.64 -18.61 -14.02
CA MET A 1 11.65 -18.37 -15.10
C MET A 1 10.23 -18.00 -14.61
N ARG A 2 10.03 -17.59 -13.38
CA ARG A 2 8.68 -17.22 -12.85
C ARG A 2 8.37 -15.72 -12.85
N TYR A 3 9.35 -14.86 -13.09
CA TYR A 3 9.19 -13.39 -13.04
C TYR A 3 8.72 -12.76 -14.36
N SER A 4 8.82 -13.47 -15.48
CA SER A 4 8.42 -12.96 -16.80
C SER A 4 6.90 -12.82 -17.00
N LEU A 5 6.09 -13.56 -16.25
CA LEU A 5 4.63 -13.55 -16.39
C LEU A 5 3.98 -12.33 -15.73
N VAL A 6 4.53 -11.89 -14.59
CA VAL A 6 4.01 -10.72 -13.86
C VAL A 6 4.30 -9.42 -14.62
N THR A 7 5.50 -9.32 -15.20
CA THR A 7 5.88 -8.15 -16.01
C THR A 7 5.06 -8.03 -17.28
N ALA A 8 4.70 -9.16 -17.92
CA ALA A 8 3.86 -9.18 -19.11
C ALA A 8 2.39 -8.79 -18.80
N LEU A 9 1.88 -9.14 -17.61
CA LEU A 9 0.52 -8.80 -17.21
C LEU A 9 0.35 -7.29 -16.95
N VAL A 10 1.35 -6.64 -16.38
CA VAL A 10 1.33 -5.18 -16.12
C VAL A 10 1.42 -4.37 -17.42
N LEU A 11 2.17 -4.85 -18.41
CA LEU A 11 2.32 -4.18 -19.71
C LEU A 11 1.13 -4.39 -20.66
N SER A 12 0.37 -5.48 -20.51
CA SER A 12 -0.79 -5.74 -21.38
C SER A 12 -2.04 -4.91 -21.04
N THR A 13 -2.10 -4.31 -19.85
CA THR A 13 -3.22 -3.43 -19.44
C THR A 13 -3.12 -2.01 -20.02
N LEU A 14 -1.99 -1.64 -20.60
CA LEU A 14 -1.76 -0.29 -21.15
C LEU A 14 -2.33 -0.09 -22.56
N SER A 15 -2.88 -1.12 -23.22
CA SER A 15 -3.40 -1.04 -24.58
C SER A 15 -4.93 -0.87 -24.71
N LEU A 16 -5.62 -0.57 -23.61
CA LEU A 16 -7.04 -0.23 -23.66
C LEU A 16 -7.19 1.19 -24.21
N SER A 17 -7.46 1.28 -25.51
CA SER A 17 -7.87 2.53 -26.18
C SER A 17 -9.22 2.99 -25.61
N VAL A 18 -9.15 3.90 -24.67
CA VAL A 18 -10.30 4.43 -23.96
C VAL A 18 -10.83 5.65 -24.69
N HIS A 19 -12.02 5.52 -25.24
CA HIS A 19 -12.87 6.65 -25.57
C HIS A 19 -13.64 7.06 -24.31
N ALA A 20 -13.01 7.85 -23.44
CA ALA A 20 -13.64 8.31 -22.21
C ALA A 20 -13.88 9.81 -22.25
N THR A 21 -15.14 10.18 -22.27
CA THR A 21 -15.63 11.56 -22.10
C THR A 21 -15.60 12.03 -20.64
N THR A 22 -15.22 11.18 -19.68
CA THR A 22 -15.01 11.54 -18.28
C THR A 22 -13.96 10.57 -17.70
N ASN A 23 -12.86 11.10 -17.17
CA ASN A 23 -11.76 10.34 -16.54
C ASN A 23 -12.22 9.68 -15.21
N LYS A 24 -13.09 8.68 -15.32
CA LYS A 24 -13.65 7.97 -14.15
C LYS A 24 -12.78 6.84 -13.64
N HIS A 25 -11.87 6.37 -14.46
CA HIS A 25 -11.02 5.23 -14.17
C HIS A 25 -9.59 5.72 -13.89
N ILE A 26 -9.05 5.30 -12.78
CA ILE A 26 -7.70 5.67 -12.36
C ILE A 26 -6.98 4.39 -11.95
N VAL A 27 -5.80 4.19 -12.50
CA VAL A 27 -4.86 3.15 -12.08
C VAL A 27 -3.60 3.83 -11.58
N GLY A 28 -3.10 3.40 -10.44
CA GLY A 28 -1.91 3.99 -9.85
C GLY A 28 -1.09 3.03 -9.03
N THR A 29 0.08 3.51 -8.66
CA THR A 29 1.01 2.84 -7.75
C THR A 29 1.61 3.85 -6.80
N ASN A 30 1.83 3.42 -5.56
CA ASN A 30 2.52 4.20 -4.54
C ASN A 30 3.71 3.38 -4.01
N LEU A 31 4.81 4.06 -3.71
CA LEU A 31 5.97 3.53 -3.02
C LEU A 31 6.31 4.44 -1.85
N GLY A 32 6.72 3.86 -0.74
CA GLY A 32 6.96 4.65 0.46
C GLY A 32 7.83 3.96 1.49
N TYR A 33 7.93 4.63 2.61
CA TYR A 33 8.68 4.18 3.77
C TYR A 33 7.90 4.48 5.05
N GLY A 34 7.90 3.54 5.97
CA GLY A 34 7.13 3.67 7.19
C GLY A 34 7.64 2.79 8.31
N VAL A 35 6.89 2.81 9.39
CA VAL A 35 7.13 2.00 10.59
C VAL A 35 5.96 1.06 10.78
N VAL A 36 6.25 -0.16 11.19
CA VAL A 36 5.27 -1.15 11.60
C VAL A 36 5.54 -1.53 13.04
N ASN A 37 4.50 -1.52 13.86
CA ASN A 37 4.54 -1.95 15.24
C ASN A 37 3.78 -3.27 15.36
N TYR A 38 4.37 -4.24 16.01
CA TYR A 38 3.80 -5.56 16.24
C TYR A 38 3.52 -5.77 17.73
N ASP A 39 2.33 -6.27 18.02
CA ASP A 39 1.98 -6.75 19.36
C ASP A 39 2.51 -8.18 19.52
N ALA A 40 3.81 -8.33 19.85
CA ALA A 40 4.37 -9.63 20.17
C ALA A 40 4.01 -10.03 21.63
N PRO A 41 3.84 -11.34 21.93
CA PRO A 41 3.40 -11.80 23.26
C PRO A 41 4.29 -11.38 24.44
N THR A 42 5.53 -10.96 24.17
CA THR A 42 6.53 -10.61 25.20
C THR A 42 7.13 -9.21 25.07
N SER A 43 6.92 -8.52 23.94
CA SER A 43 7.44 -7.17 23.71
C SER A 43 6.72 -6.52 22.53
N GLU A 44 6.54 -5.20 22.59
CA GLU A 44 6.22 -4.41 21.42
C GLU A 44 7.49 -4.26 20.57
N GLU A 45 7.49 -4.79 19.36
CA GLU A 45 8.59 -4.61 18.42
C GLU A 45 8.17 -3.65 17.31
N SER A 46 9.05 -2.72 16.96
CA SER A 46 8.84 -1.80 15.85
C SER A 46 9.95 -1.97 14.82
N GLY A 47 9.58 -2.01 13.57
CA GLY A 47 10.50 -2.10 12.44
C GLY A 47 10.19 -1.07 11.38
N ASP A 48 11.21 -0.65 10.66
CA ASP A 48 11.06 0.17 9.46
C ASP A 48 10.80 -0.70 8.24
N MET A 49 9.92 -0.26 7.35
CA MET A 49 9.52 -1.02 6.18
C MET A 49 9.40 -0.17 4.91
N PHE A 50 9.73 -0.78 3.78
CA PHE A 50 9.32 -0.28 2.48
C PHE A 50 7.87 -0.66 2.20
N LEU A 51 7.07 0.33 1.82
CA LEU A 51 5.66 0.17 1.48
C LEU A 51 5.48 0.24 -0.03
N GLY A 52 4.70 -0.67 -0.58
CA GLY A 52 4.34 -0.69 -1.98
C GLY A 52 2.86 -0.93 -2.17
N GLU A 53 2.24 -0.26 -3.13
CA GLU A 53 0.82 -0.36 -3.38
C GLU A 53 0.54 -0.24 -4.87
N VAL A 54 -0.41 -1.02 -5.36
CA VAL A 54 -1.04 -0.84 -6.67
C VAL A 54 -2.55 -0.74 -6.46
N TYR A 55 -3.21 0.16 -7.18
CA TYR A 55 -4.64 0.38 -7.00
C TYR A 55 -5.37 0.73 -8.29
N TYR A 56 -6.66 0.44 -8.28
CA TYR A 56 -7.64 0.92 -9.23
C TYR A 56 -8.71 1.70 -8.48
N ARG A 57 -9.01 2.91 -8.97
CA ARG A 57 -10.05 3.78 -8.43
C ARG A 57 -11.09 4.08 -9.48
N TYR A 58 -12.35 3.94 -9.09
CA TYR A 58 -13.50 4.37 -9.88
C TYR A 58 -14.13 5.61 -9.25
N MET A 59 -14.18 6.71 -10.02
CA MET A 59 -14.78 7.97 -9.57
C MET A 59 -16.29 7.93 -9.80
N LEU A 60 -17.06 7.97 -8.72
CA LEU A 60 -18.52 8.06 -8.71
C LEU A 60 -18.97 9.48 -9.09
N THR A 61 -18.25 10.46 -8.57
CA THR A 61 -18.42 11.89 -8.88
C THR A 61 -17.04 12.49 -9.21
N GLN A 62 -16.97 13.80 -9.42
CA GLN A 62 -15.68 14.48 -9.62
C GLN A 62 -14.74 14.40 -8.40
N ASN A 63 -15.31 14.21 -7.19
CA ASN A 63 -14.57 14.29 -5.92
C ASN A 63 -14.71 13.05 -5.04
N ILE A 64 -15.58 12.09 -5.38
CA ILE A 64 -15.82 10.89 -4.58
C ILE A 64 -15.61 9.65 -5.44
N GLY A 65 -14.90 8.67 -4.93
CA GLY A 65 -14.61 7.42 -5.62
C GLY A 65 -14.54 6.23 -4.67
N ILE A 66 -14.42 5.05 -5.26
CA ILE A 66 -14.13 3.79 -4.58
C ILE A 66 -12.80 3.29 -5.14
N GLU A 67 -11.93 2.84 -4.26
CA GLU A 67 -10.59 2.39 -4.59
C GLU A 67 -10.37 0.97 -4.08
N ALA A 68 -10.02 0.06 -4.98
CA ALA A 68 -9.57 -1.29 -4.66
C ALA A 68 -8.09 -1.40 -4.98
N GLY A 69 -7.32 -2.03 -4.11
CA GLY A 69 -5.89 -2.15 -4.29
C GLY A 69 -5.29 -3.36 -3.61
N PHE A 70 -4.01 -3.51 -3.83
CA PHE A 70 -3.16 -4.48 -3.15
C PHE A 70 -1.95 -3.74 -2.60
N LYS A 71 -1.72 -3.87 -1.30
CA LYS A 71 -0.62 -3.22 -0.57
C LYS A 71 0.26 -4.28 0.05
N GLY A 72 1.55 -4.02 0.06
CA GLY A 72 2.54 -4.86 0.72
C GLY A 72 3.60 -4.02 1.39
N ALA A 73 4.25 -4.63 2.37
CA ALA A 73 5.42 -4.07 3.04
C ALA A 73 6.47 -5.17 3.23
N PHE A 74 7.71 -4.78 3.17
CA PHE A 74 8.87 -5.65 3.37
C PHE A 74 9.93 -4.89 4.15
N ASP A 75 10.82 -5.63 4.80
CA ASP A 75 11.84 -5.07 5.69
C ASP A 75 12.58 -3.89 5.09
N GLY A 76 12.71 -2.82 5.87
CA GLY A 76 13.49 -1.64 5.53
C GLY A 76 14.99 -1.82 5.78
N ILE A 77 15.76 -0.78 5.45
CA ILE A 77 17.23 -0.79 5.61
C ILE A 77 17.64 -0.93 7.08
N GLY A 78 16.87 -0.32 7.99
CA GLY A 78 17.13 -0.41 9.44
C GLY A 78 16.98 -1.83 9.95
N SER A 79 15.92 -2.54 9.55
CA SER A 79 15.69 -3.94 9.93
C SER A 79 16.80 -4.86 9.47
N ILE A 80 17.36 -4.63 8.28
CA ILE A 80 18.50 -5.40 7.75
C ILE A 80 19.73 -5.26 8.63
N LEU A 81 19.98 -4.08 9.22
CA LEU A 81 21.13 -3.81 10.06
C LEU A 81 21.04 -4.48 11.45
N VAL A 82 19.83 -4.63 12.00
CA VAL A 82 19.60 -5.24 13.33
C VAL A 82 19.25 -6.73 13.27
N SER A 83 18.91 -7.23 12.09
CA SER A 83 18.55 -8.64 11.82
C SER A 83 19.49 -9.70 12.42
N PRO A 84 20.82 -9.49 12.50
CA PRO A 84 21.73 -10.45 13.13
C PRO A 84 21.51 -10.65 14.65
N ILE A 85 20.84 -9.71 15.32
CA ILE A 85 20.64 -9.66 16.76
C ILE A 85 19.17 -9.92 17.13
N SER A 86 18.25 -9.75 16.18
CA SER A 86 16.83 -9.97 16.39
C SER A 86 16.44 -11.44 16.23
N GLU A 87 15.53 -11.92 17.08
CA GLU A 87 14.93 -13.26 16.99
C GLU A 87 13.87 -13.35 15.88
N VAL A 88 13.32 -12.21 15.45
CA VAL A 88 12.35 -12.10 14.35
C VAL A 88 13.06 -11.52 13.14
N THR A 89 12.99 -12.22 12.03
CA THR A 89 13.60 -11.82 10.75
C THR A 89 12.61 -12.01 9.61
N ASP A 90 12.81 -11.24 8.53
CA ASP A 90 12.04 -11.34 7.29
C ASP A 90 10.53 -11.11 7.51
N THR A 91 10.18 -10.05 8.23
CA THR A 91 8.78 -9.70 8.43
C THR A 91 8.24 -8.97 7.21
N SER A 92 7.12 -9.47 6.70
CA SER A 92 6.41 -8.82 5.59
C SER A 92 4.91 -8.96 5.79
N PHE A 93 4.16 -8.00 5.28
CA PHE A 93 2.71 -8.15 5.16
C PHE A 93 2.25 -7.78 3.76
N SER A 94 1.20 -8.41 3.31
CA SER A 94 0.56 -8.04 2.05
C SER A 94 -0.90 -8.44 2.02
N GLY A 95 -1.67 -7.78 1.15
CA GLY A 95 -3.06 -8.16 0.95
C GLY A 95 -3.89 -7.11 0.23
N PRO A 96 -5.15 -7.48 -0.08
CA PRO A 96 -6.10 -6.60 -0.72
C PRO A 96 -6.66 -5.57 0.25
N ARG A 97 -7.08 -4.44 -0.31
CA ARG A 97 -7.79 -3.36 0.39
C ARG A 97 -8.93 -2.79 -0.44
N LEU A 98 -9.92 -2.24 0.24
CA LEU A 98 -11.05 -1.54 -0.36
C LEU A 98 -11.32 -0.28 0.44
N SER A 99 -11.29 0.90 -0.21
CA SER A 99 -11.40 2.20 0.45
C SER A 99 -12.36 3.13 -0.29
N GLY A 100 -13.06 3.95 0.46
CA GLY A 100 -13.69 5.16 -0.05
C GLY A 100 -12.63 6.24 -0.23
N TYR A 101 -12.75 7.01 -1.30
CA TYR A 101 -11.88 8.13 -1.65
C TYR A 101 -12.70 9.41 -1.72
N ALA A 102 -12.17 10.49 -1.17
CA ALA A 102 -12.75 11.82 -1.30
C ALA A 102 -11.65 12.86 -1.52
N SER A 103 -11.86 13.81 -2.43
CA SER A 103 -10.91 14.88 -2.71
C SER A 103 -11.56 16.26 -2.73
N TYR A 104 -10.74 17.27 -2.49
CA TYR A 104 -11.08 18.67 -2.59
C TYR A 104 -10.10 19.38 -3.54
N PRO A 105 -10.57 19.96 -4.66
CA PRO A 105 -9.70 20.65 -5.62
C PRO A 105 -9.16 21.95 -5.05
N LEU A 106 -7.85 22.15 -5.16
CA LEU A 106 -7.15 23.37 -4.72
C LEU A 106 -6.84 24.32 -5.89
N GLY A 107 -7.07 23.88 -7.14
CA GLY A 107 -6.75 24.64 -8.35
C GLY A 107 -5.41 24.24 -8.98
N ALA A 108 -5.16 24.65 -10.22
CA ALA A 108 -3.95 24.35 -10.98
C ALA A 108 -3.60 22.84 -11.08
N GLY A 109 -4.61 21.98 -11.00
CA GLY A 109 -4.43 20.52 -11.01
C GLY A 109 -4.11 19.91 -9.64
N PHE A 110 -3.98 20.70 -8.58
CA PHE A 110 -3.77 20.21 -7.22
C PHE A 110 -5.09 19.83 -6.54
N GLU A 111 -5.04 18.80 -5.74
CA GLU A 111 -6.14 18.33 -4.90
C GLU A 111 -5.62 17.88 -3.53
N LEU A 112 -6.38 18.17 -2.47
CA LEU A 112 -6.23 17.51 -1.19
C LEU A 112 -7.17 16.31 -1.17
N TYR A 113 -6.73 15.15 -0.64
CA TYR A 113 -7.59 13.99 -0.60
C TYR A 113 -7.44 13.17 0.69
N GLY A 114 -8.46 12.38 0.96
CA GLY A 114 -8.47 11.39 2.02
C GLY A 114 -9.04 10.07 1.53
N LYS A 115 -8.56 8.98 2.12
CA LYS A 115 -9.03 7.61 1.91
C LYS A 115 -9.32 6.96 3.25
N ALA A 116 -10.35 6.14 3.32
CA ALA A 116 -10.61 5.29 4.48
C ALA A 116 -11.27 3.99 4.02
N GLY A 117 -10.89 2.87 4.61
CA GLY A 117 -11.38 1.59 4.16
C GLY A 117 -10.98 0.42 5.04
N VAL A 118 -11.15 -0.76 4.47
CA VAL A 118 -10.85 -2.05 5.10
C VAL A 118 -9.72 -2.75 4.36
N THR A 119 -8.95 -3.51 5.11
CA THR A 119 -7.81 -4.28 4.63
C THR A 119 -7.96 -5.74 5.05
N ALA A 120 -7.46 -6.66 4.23
CA ALA A 120 -7.31 -8.05 4.58
C ALA A 120 -5.86 -8.44 4.32
N TYR A 121 -5.02 -8.24 5.33
CA TYR A 121 -3.58 -8.48 5.21
C TYR A 121 -3.20 -9.83 5.80
N THR A 122 -2.25 -10.46 5.13
CA THR A 122 -1.53 -11.63 5.62
C THR A 122 -0.15 -11.17 6.08
N LEU A 123 0.16 -11.44 7.33
CA LEU A 123 1.45 -11.21 7.97
C LEU A 123 2.27 -12.49 7.87
N GLU A 124 3.48 -12.38 7.35
CA GLU A 124 4.45 -13.48 7.30
C GLU A 124 5.67 -13.09 8.12
N TYR A 125 6.08 -13.93 9.05
CA TYR A 125 7.31 -13.73 9.81
C TYR A 125 8.00 -15.06 10.12
N THR A 126 9.33 -15.01 10.21
CA THR A 126 10.16 -16.16 10.54
C THR A 126 10.62 -16.05 11.99
N TYR A 127 10.14 -16.97 12.82
CA TYR A 127 10.57 -17.09 14.22
C TYR A 127 11.62 -18.17 14.37
N LYS A 128 12.78 -17.82 14.98
CA LYS A 128 13.90 -18.72 15.20
C LYS A 128 13.97 -19.16 16.66
N VAL A 129 13.68 -20.44 16.94
CA VAL A 129 13.85 -21.06 18.26
C VAL A 129 14.78 -22.26 18.15
N ASN A 130 15.81 -22.33 18.98
CA ASN A 130 16.75 -23.47 19.07
C ASN A 130 17.33 -23.94 17.71
N ARG A 131 17.72 -22.99 16.82
CA ARG A 131 18.20 -23.24 15.44
C ARG A 131 17.17 -23.87 14.48
N GLN A 132 15.91 -23.88 14.84
CA GLN A 132 14.82 -24.24 13.92
C GLN A 132 14.07 -22.97 13.53
N SER A 133 13.96 -22.72 12.22
CA SER A 133 13.15 -21.64 11.69
C SER A 133 11.72 -22.13 11.49
N ARG A 134 10.74 -21.39 11.97
CA ARG A 134 9.32 -21.64 11.75
C ARG A 134 8.72 -20.43 11.04
N ASN A 135 8.18 -20.63 9.86
CA ASN A 135 7.39 -19.61 9.19
C ASN A 135 5.98 -19.65 9.78
N ILE A 136 5.50 -18.47 10.17
CA ILE A 136 4.14 -18.27 10.67
C ILE A 136 3.46 -17.34 9.68
N GLU A 137 2.25 -17.68 9.31
CA GLU A 137 1.37 -16.92 8.42
C GLU A 137 0.06 -16.67 9.14
N GLU A 138 -0.28 -15.40 9.35
CA GLU A 138 -1.50 -14.97 10.02
C GLU A 138 -2.23 -13.97 9.15
N SER A 139 -3.52 -14.24 8.90
CA SER A 139 -4.38 -13.33 8.13
C SER A 139 -5.33 -12.60 9.06
N SER A 140 -5.42 -11.29 8.91
CA SER A 140 -6.33 -10.47 9.72
C SER A 140 -7.01 -9.39 8.89
N ILE A 141 -8.23 -9.03 9.32
CA ILE A 141 -8.97 -7.91 8.75
C ILE A 141 -8.72 -6.69 9.63
N GLY A 142 -8.46 -5.56 8.99
CA GLY A 142 -8.20 -4.29 9.65
C GLY A 142 -8.84 -3.11 8.93
N GLY A 143 -8.48 -1.93 9.40
CA GLY A 143 -8.85 -0.66 8.80
C GLY A 143 -7.63 0.11 8.33
N GLU A 144 -7.82 0.95 7.32
CA GLU A 144 -6.81 1.92 6.90
C GLU A 144 -7.43 3.30 6.69
N ALA A 145 -6.60 4.31 6.88
CA ALA A 145 -6.89 5.68 6.51
C ALA A 145 -5.63 6.32 5.92
N ALA A 146 -5.82 7.19 4.93
CA ALA A 146 -4.73 7.97 4.37
C ALA A 146 -5.21 9.38 4.05
N ALA A 147 -4.29 10.34 4.11
CA ALA A 147 -4.52 11.70 3.66
C ALA A 147 -3.30 12.17 2.85
N GLY A 148 -3.55 12.92 1.79
CA GLY A 148 -2.49 13.31 0.89
C GLY A 148 -2.83 14.49 0.01
N ILE A 149 -1.83 14.89 -0.75
CA ILE A 149 -1.94 15.88 -1.82
C ILE A 149 -1.67 15.21 -3.15
N GLY A 150 -2.51 15.48 -4.13
CA GLY A 150 -2.36 15.04 -5.51
C GLY A 150 -2.15 16.21 -6.44
N TRP A 151 -1.48 15.96 -7.54
CA TRP A 151 -1.41 16.84 -8.70
C TRP A 151 -1.71 16.05 -9.96
N SER A 152 -2.51 16.61 -10.84
CA SER A 152 -2.87 15.94 -12.09
C SER A 152 -2.82 16.89 -13.28
N TYR A 153 -2.29 16.38 -14.38
CA TYR A 153 -2.26 17.04 -15.66
C TYR A 153 -2.71 16.09 -16.75
N LYS A 154 -3.82 16.41 -17.41
CA LYS A 154 -4.46 15.54 -18.43
C LYS A 154 -4.72 14.13 -17.86
N HIS A 155 -4.01 13.12 -18.36
CA HIS A 155 -4.17 11.72 -17.99
C HIS A 155 -3.18 11.26 -16.92
N LEU A 156 -2.20 12.08 -16.55
CA LEU A 156 -1.17 11.74 -15.58
C LEU A 156 -1.43 12.44 -14.25
N GLY A 157 -1.12 11.78 -13.17
CA GLY A 157 -1.14 12.36 -11.83
C GLY A 157 0.01 11.86 -10.98
N LEU A 158 0.39 12.69 -10.02
CA LEU A 158 1.36 12.38 -8.97
C LEU A 158 0.68 12.61 -7.63
N ASN A 159 1.09 11.89 -6.61
CA ASN A 159 0.58 12.07 -5.26
C ASN A 159 1.65 11.82 -4.21
N ALA A 160 1.43 12.44 -3.06
CA ALA A 160 2.13 12.17 -1.82
C ALA A 160 1.08 12.01 -0.71
N GLU A 161 1.20 10.96 0.10
CA GLU A 161 0.25 10.68 1.16
C GLU A 161 0.94 10.13 2.41
N TYR A 162 0.32 10.35 3.55
CA TYR A 162 0.55 9.58 4.76
C TYR A 162 -0.57 8.55 4.90
N ALA A 163 -0.19 7.29 4.98
CA ALA A 163 -1.11 6.18 5.15
C ALA A 163 -0.90 5.52 6.51
N TYR A 164 -2.00 5.20 7.18
CA TYR A 164 -2.01 4.45 8.43
C TYR A 164 -2.96 3.26 8.29
N SER A 165 -2.50 2.10 8.73
CA SER A 165 -3.31 0.88 8.75
C SER A 165 -3.22 0.26 10.13
N LYS A 166 -4.36 -0.22 10.64
CA LYS A 166 -4.43 -0.94 11.90
C LYS A 166 -5.15 -2.27 11.70
N ASN A 167 -4.47 -3.33 11.98
CA ASN A 167 -4.98 -4.69 12.01
C ASN A 167 -4.96 -5.21 13.45
N ARG A 168 -5.44 -6.42 13.67
CA ARG A 168 -5.54 -7.01 15.00
C ARG A 168 -4.18 -7.09 15.71
N ASP A 169 -3.16 -7.49 14.97
CA ASP A 169 -1.86 -7.92 15.52
C ASP A 169 -0.72 -6.95 15.16
N PHE A 170 -1.03 -5.93 14.36
CA PHE A 170 -0.05 -4.90 13.99
C PHE A 170 -0.70 -3.59 13.55
N ASP A 171 0.04 -2.51 13.65
CA ASP A 171 -0.25 -1.24 13.01
C ASP A 171 0.93 -0.75 12.18
N SER A 172 0.63 -0.02 11.13
CA SER A 172 1.66 0.55 10.24
C SER A 172 1.33 1.97 9.85
N GLY A 173 2.35 2.81 9.80
CA GLY A 173 2.22 4.19 9.35
C GLY A 173 3.40 4.60 8.50
N GLY A 174 3.17 5.32 7.39
CA GLY A 174 4.25 5.73 6.52
C GLY A 174 3.87 6.77 5.48
N VAL A 175 4.91 7.39 4.91
CA VAL A 175 4.77 8.35 3.80
C VAL A 175 4.98 7.61 2.49
N MET A 176 4.07 7.84 1.54
CA MET A 176 4.10 7.22 0.23
C MET A 176 4.03 8.28 -0.87
N PHE A 177 4.72 8.02 -1.97
CA PHE A 177 4.70 8.81 -3.19
C PHE A 177 4.24 7.94 -4.34
N GLY A 178 3.40 8.48 -5.20
CA GLY A 178 2.83 7.70 -6.26
C GLY A 178 2.61 8.41 -7.58
N ALA A 179 2.33 7.59 -8.57
CA ALA A 179 1.93 8.02 -9.89
C ALA A 179 0.65 7.30 -10.31
N GLN A 180 -0.19 8.00 -11.07
CA GLN A 180 -1.47 7.46 -11.54
C GLN A 180 -1.77 7.88 -12.98
N VAL A 181 -2.53 7.04 -13.66
CA VAL A 181 -3.08 7.31 -14.99
C VAL A 181 -4.60 7.36 -14.89
N ARG A 182 -5.21 8.38 -15.49
CA ARG A 182 -6.66 8.62 -15.52
C ARG A 182 -7.19 8.40 -16.95
N PHE A 183 -8.29 7.69 -17.10
CA PHE A 183 -8.94 7.38 -18.39
C PHE A 183 -10.44 7.14 -18.25
#